data_b4e51442c9624ee2219693a76e9e0587
#
_entry.id   b4e51442c9624ee2219693a76e9e0587
#
_cell.length_a   1.000
_cell.length_b   1.000
_cell.length_c   1.000
_cell.angle_alpha   90.00
_cell.angle_beta   90.00
_cell.angle_gamma   90.00
#
_symmetry.space_group_name_H-M   'P 1'
#
loop_
_entity.id
_entity.type
_entity.pdbx_description
1 polymer ?
#
loop_
_entity_poly.entity_id
_entity_poly.type
_entity_poly.pdbx_seq_one_letter_code
_entity_poly.pdbx_strand_id
1 'polypeptide(L)'
;MHRFKPFLTAILALGLSGCTAMAGEGRSPATYANPVLDTDFPDPAVLKASDGFYYAYATQTGKGAATLNLQVARSRDLVEWKLLGDALPNKPVWARGTQDFWAPHVSEHAGRYYLYYSAKPDAALTDSARGLCLAVATAVRPEGPFTDIGRPLQCGTGFVNIDPMAFDDPETGKRLLYWGSGFGPIKVQELGPDRISFASGSKPVDLVHPAPSEDPAEYGRLIEGAWLVRRGGWYYLFYSGDNCCGPKAHYAAMVARSRSATGPFETRALPAGAPGNVVVGQRGIWVAPGHNSVIEDARGDHWIVYHAVDSRRPRSSEGDEVNTRRIMLIDRLVWRGGWPEVEGSGPSSGPRPRPVVR
;
A
#
# COMPACT_ATOMS: atom_id res chain seq x y z
N MET A 1 21.11 -38.99 -92.83
CA MET A 1 21.11 -39.79 -91.57
C MET A 1 21.96 -39.07 -90.55
N HIS A 2 21.36 -38.26 -89.66
CA HIS A 2 22.03 -37.81 -88.46
C HIS A 2 20.94 -37.58 -87.42
N ARG A 3 21.02 -38.34 -86.32
CA ARG A 3 20.12 -38.35 -85.18
C ARG A 3 20.50 -37.16 -84.26
N PHE A 4 19.55 -36.26 -83.98
CA PHE A 4 19.66 -35.30 -82.89
C PHE A 4 19.03 -35.88 -81.62
N LYS A 5 19.79 -35.89 -80.52
CA LYS A 5 19.25 -36.14 -79.15
C LYS A 5 18.86 -34.82 -78.50
N PRO A 6 17.74 -34.74 -77.76
CA PRO A 6 17.41 -33.56 -77.01
C PRO A 6 18.13 -33.57 -75.61
N PHE A 7 18.67 -32.45 -75.23
CA PHE A 7 19.19 -32.14 -73.90
C PHE A 7 18.00 -31.80 -72.99
N LEU A 8 17.96 -32.50 -71.88
CA LEU A 8 16.98 -32.22 -70.79
C LEU A 8 17.64 -31.24 -69.83
N THR A 9 17.12 -30.03 -69.69
CA THR A 9 17.60 -29.03 -68.73
C THR A 9 16.80 -29.19 -67.45
N ALA A 10 17.47 -29.63 -66.37
CA ALA A 10 16.90 -29.70 -65.02
C ALA A 10 16.94 -28.31 -64.39
N ILE A 11 15.77 -27.76 -64.05
CA ILE A 11 15.63 -26.55 -63.25
C ILE A 11 15.67 -26.92 -61.78
N LEU A 12 16.74 -26.48 -61.10
CA LEU A 12 16.90 -26.63 -59.64
C LEU A 12 16.14 -25.50 -58.93
N ALA A 13 15.02 -25.80 -58.31
CA ALA A 13 14.27 -24.86 -57.49
C ALA A 13 14.95 -24.75 -56.11
N LEU A 14 15.62 -23.62 -55.81
CA LEU A 14 16.07 -23.29 -54.45
C LEU A 14 14.84 -22.87 -53.61
N GLY A 15 14.49 -23.74 -52.69
CA GLY A 15 13.52 -23.40 -51.63
C GLY A 15 14.20 -22.49 -50.63
N LEU A 16 13.77 -21.21 -50.58
CA LEU A 16 14.06 -20.30 -49.44
C LEU A 16 13.23 -20.74 -48.24
N SER A 17 13.85 -21.45 -47.29
CA SER A 17 13.28 -21.64 -45.96
C SER A 17 13.38 -20.33 -45.19
N GLY A 18 12.26 -19.60 -45.12
CA GLY A 18 12.13 -18.46 -44.24
C GLY A 18 12.15 -18.92 -42.79
N CYS A 19 13.24 -18.69 -42.07
CA CYS A 19 13.23 -18.72 -40.59
C CYS A 19 12.39 -17.56 -40.08
N THR A 20 11.14 -17.84 -39.73
CA THR A 20 10.36 -16.97 -38.85
C THR A 20 11.01 -16.98 -37.48
N ALA A 21 11.77 -15.94 -37.17
CA ALA A 21 12.23 -15.67 -35.81
C ALA A 21 10.98 -15.47 -34.93
N MET A 22 10.67 -16.47 -34.13
CA MET A 22 9.75 -16.29 -33.01
C MET A 22 10.37 -15.22 -32.13
N ALA A 23 9.70 -14.07 -32.01
CA ALA A 23 10.04 -13.07 -31.00
C ALA A 23 9.90 -13.77 -29.65
N GLY A 24 11.03 -14.09 -29.03
CA GLY A 24 11.07 -14.65 -27.70
C GLY A 24 10.39 -13.65 -26.77
N GLU A 25 9.37 -14.11 -26.04
CA GLU A 25 8.81 -13.38 -24.91
C GLU A 25 10.00 -12.99 -24.02
N GLY A 26 10.29 -11.69 -23.97
CA GLY A 26 11.40 -11.16 -23.18
C GLY A 26 11.22 -11.59 -21.73
N ARG A 27 12.11 -12.45 -21.25
CA ARG A 27 12.14 -12.87 -19.86
C ARG A 27 12.31 -11.60 -19.02
N SER A 28 11.34 -11.28 -18.16
CA SER A 28 11.49 -10.19 -17.20
C SER A 28 12.83 -10.30 -16.46
N PRO A 29 13.53 -9.19 -16.19
CA PRO A 29 14.80 -9.24 -15.46
C PRO A 29 14.67 -10.07 -14.18
N ALA A 30 15.68 -10.84 -13.82
CA ALA A 30 15.65 -11.66 -12.61
C ALA A 30 15.67 -10.83 -11.31
N THR A 31 16.01 -9.53 -11.42
CA THR A 31 16.16 -8.61 -10.31
C THR A 31 15.33 -7.33 -10.51
N TYR A 32 15.07 -6.62 -9.42
CA TYR A 32 14.52 -5.27 -9.40
C TYR A 32 15.42 -4.36 -8.54
N ALA A 33 15.20 -3.07 -8.60
CA ALA A 33 15.78 -2.08 -7.70
C ALA A 33 14.71 -1.07 -7.28
N ASN A 34 14.76 -0.61 -6.04
CA ASN A 34 13.91 0.47 -5.54
C ASN A 34 14.33 1.85 -6.12
N PRO A 35 13.39 2.76 -6.38
CA PRO A 35 11.94 2.62 -6.16
C PRO A 35 11.27 1.81 -7.27
N VAL A 36 10.17 1.11 -6.95
CA VAL A 36 9.34 0.41 -7.96
C VAL A 36 8.34 1.33 -8.63
N LEU A 37 8.04 2.49 -8.02
CA LEU A 37 7.27 3.56 -8.64
C LEU A 37 7.87 4.91 -8.25
N ASP A 38 8.56 5.57 -9.20
CA ASP A 38 9.31 6.82 -8.98
C ASP A 38 8.44 8.07 -9.23
N THR A 39 7.30 8.14 -8.58
CA THR A 39 6.42 9.30 -8.51
C THR A 39 5.90 9.46 -7.09
N ASP A 40 5.34 10.63 -6.76
CA ASP A 40 4.68 10.83 -5.46
C ASP A 40 3.46 9.90 -5.37
N PHE A 41 3.57 8.87 -4.54
CA PHE A 41 2.57 7.83 -4.36
C PHE A 41 2.55 7.40 -2.88
N PRO A 42 2.08 8.29 -2.00
CA PRO A 42 2.15 8.10 -0.54
C PRO A 42 1.13 7.09 -0.05
N ASP A 43 1.46 6.43 1.07
CA ASP A 43 0.57 5.54 1.81
C ASP A 43 0.05 4.35 0.96
N PRO A 44 0.95 3.58 0.31
CA PRO A 44 0.56 2.57 -0.67
C PRO A 44 -0.12 1.37 -0.03
N ALA A 45 -1.37 1.11 -0.42
CA ALA A 45 -2.12 -0.09 -0.08
C ALA A 45 -2.22 -1.01 -1.30
N VAL A 46 -1.70 -2.23 -1.21
CA VAL A 46 -1.66 -3.18 -2.33
C VAL A 46 -2.69 -4.28 -2.16
N LEU A 47 -3.46 -4.53 -3.23
CA LEU A 47 -4.42 -5.62 -3.36
C LEU A 47 -4.01 -6.54 -4.52
N LYS A 48 -4.05 -7.85 -4.32
CA LYS A 48 -4.10 -8.82 -5.42
C LYS A 48 -5.57 -9.07 -5.76
N ALA A 49 -6.01 -8.56 -6.90
CA ALA A 49 -7.39 -8.67 -7.33
C ALA A 49 -7.68 -10.02 -8.00
N SER A 50 -8.95 -10.40 -8.05
CA SER A 50 -9.42 -11.65 -8.67
C SER A 50 -9.18 -11.72 -10.19
N ASP A 51 -8.92 -10.57 -10.85
CA ASP A 51 -8.52 -10.49 -12.26
C ASP A 51 -7.06 -10.91 -12.51
N GLY A 52 -6.31 -11.22 -11.44
CA GLY A 52 -4.93 -11.67 -11.47
C GLY A 52 -3.88 -10.55 -11.48
N PHE A 53 -4.29 -9.29 -11.46
CA PHE A 53 -3.38 -8.15 -11.32
C PHE A 53 -3.23 -7.73 -9.85
N TYR A 54 -2.15 -7.01 -9.60
CA TYR A 54 -1.96 -6.24 -8.38
C TYR A 54 -2.38 -4.79 -8.62
N TYR A 55 -3.09 -4.23 -7.66
CA TYR A 55 -3.48 -2.83 -7.65
C TYR A 55 -2.90 -2.17 -6.42
N ALA A 56 -2.29 -1.01 -6.60
CA ALA A 56 -1.85 -0.16 -5.50
C ALA A 56 -2.69 1.11 -5.49
N TYR A 57 -3.13 1.51 -4.31
CA TYR A 57 -3.88 2.74 -4.09
C TYR A 57 -3.08 3.65 -3.17
N ALA A 58 -3.20 4.95 -3.35
CA ALA A 58 -2.44 5.92 -2.57
C ALA A 58 -3.24 7.18 -2.27
N THR A 59 -2.78 7.91 -1.27
CA THR A 59 -3.23 9.26 -0.91
C THR A 59 -3.26 10.15 -2.15
N GLN A 60 -4.06 11.20 -2.11
CA GLN A 60 -4.18 12.23 -3.15
C GLN A 60 -2.81 12.67 -3.70
N THR A 61 -2.81 13.12 -4.94
CA THR A 61 -1.64 13.84 -5.48
C THR A 61 -1.50 15.21 -4.82
N GLY A 62 -0.30 15.80 -4.93
CA GLY A 62 -0.07 17.20 -4.55
C GLY A 62 -1.07 18.16 -5.20
N LYS A 63 -1.29 19.31 -4.59
CA LYS A 63 -2.25 20.32 -5.06
C LYS A 63 -1.85 20.88 -6.43
N GLY A 64 -2.82 20.98 -7.33
CA GLY A 64 -2.63 21.51 -8.69
C GLY A 64 -3.80 21.21 -9.62
N ALA A 65 -3.72 21.62 -10.87
CA ALA A 65 -4.82 21.51 -11.84
C ALA A 65 -5.22 20.07 -12.18
N ALA A 66 -4.37 19.08 -11.91
CA ALA A 66 -4.61 17.67 -12.17
C ALA A 66 -4.58 16.82 -10.88
N THR A 67 -5.09 17.37 -9.78
CA THR A 67 -5.13 16.65 -8.49
C THR A 67 -6.05 15.45 -8.59
N LEU A 68 -5.50 14.27 -8.30
CA LEU A 68 -6.25 13.03 -8.11
C LEU A 68 -6.67 12.93 -6.63
N ASN A 69 -7.91 12.52 -6.36
CA ASN A 69 -8.37 12.36 -4.99
C ASN A 69 -7.75 11.14 -4.33
N LEU A 70 -7.78 9.99 -4.99
CA LEU A 70 -7.09 8.77 -4.54
C LEU A 70 -6.44 8.12 -5.76
N GLN A 71 -5.12 8.00 -5.71
CA GLN A 71 -4.36 7.45 -6.82
C GLN A 71 -4.56 5.96 -6.95
N VAL A 72 -4.52 5.42 -8.17
CA VAL A 72 -4.48 3.99 -8.44
C VAL A 72 -3.45 3.64 -9.49
N ALA A 73 -2.69 2.58 -9.23
CA ALA A 73 -1.74 1.98 -10.15
C ALA A 73 -1.98 0.47 -10.26
N ARG A 74 -1.53 -0.14 -11.36
CA ARG A 74 -1.67 -1.59 -11.62
C ARG A 74 -0.34 -2.20 -12.02
N SER A 75 -0.09 -3.43 -11.54
CA SER A 75 1.08 -4.23 -11.88
C SER A 75 0.71 -5.69 -12.15
N ARG A 76 1.55 -6.40 -12.91
CA ARG A 76 1.49 -7.86 -13.06
C ARG A 76 2.47 -8.58 -12.14
N ASP A 77 3.47 -7.87 -11.61
CA ASP A 77 4.66 -8.46 -10.99
C ASP A 77 5.15 -7.75 -9.72
N LEU A 78 4.37 -6.78 -9.20
CA LEU A 78 4.70 -5.96 -8.03
C LEU A 78 5.88 -4.99 -8.22
N VAL A 79 6.52 -5.00 -9.39
CA VAL A 79 7.73 -4.21 -9.69
C VAL A 79 7.47 -3.17 -10.77
N GLU A 80 6.80 -3.57 -11.84
CA GLU A 80 6.47 -2.68 -12.94
C GLU A 80 5.03 -2.19 -12.80
N TRP A 81 4.87 -0.92 -12.46
CA TRP A 81 3.58 -0.30 -12.18
C TRP A 81 3.17 0.68 -13.26
N LYS A 82 1.91 0.63 -13.63
CA LYS A 82 1.25 1.60 -14.52
C LYS A 82 0.24 2.41 -13.72
N LEU A 83 0.42 3.72 -13.65
CA LEU A 83 -0.58 4.64 -13.12
C LEU A 83 -1.84 4.60 -14.00
N LEU A 84 -3.01 4.52 -13.38
CA LEU A 84 -4.31 4.47 -14.04
C LEU A 84 -5.12 5.75 -13.85
N GLY A 85 -4.79 6.57 -12.84
CA GLY A 85 -5.47 7.83 -12.55
C GLY A 85 -6.13 7.86 -11.18
N ASP A 86 -7.34 8.41 -11.11
CA ASP A 86 -8.11 8.61 -9.88
C ASP A 86 -9.10 7.47 -9.65
N ALA A 87 -8.94 6.76 -8.53
CA ALA A 87 -9.88 5.72 -8.11
C ALA A 87 -11.22 6.32 -7.65
N LEU A 88 -11.21 7.56 -7.12
CA LEU A 88 -12.39 8.28 -6.60
C LEU A 88 -12.57 9.63 -7.32
N PRO A 89 -12.84 9.66 -8.65
CA PRO A 89 -12.87 10.90 -9.43
C PRO A 89 -14.00 11.85 -9.02
N ASN A 90 -15.08 11.31 -8.43
CA ASN A 90 -16.19 12.09 -7.93
C ASN A 90 -16.13 12.20 -6.41
N LYS A 91 -15.85 13.40 -5.91
CA LYS A 91 -15.81 13.65 -4.47
C LYS A 91 -17.15 13.36 -3.81
N PRO A 92 -17.15 12.83 -2.55
CA PRO A 92 -18.37 12.62 -1.78
C PRO A 92 -19.16 13.90 -1.61
N VAL A 93 -20.47 13.79 -1.48
CA VAL A 93 -21.36 14.94 -1.28
C VAL A 93 -21.06 15.74 0.00
N TRP A 94 -20.46 15.07 0.98
CA TRP A 94 -20.12 15.64 2.29
C TRP A 94 -18.68 16.21 2.36
N ALA A 95 -17.88 16.05 1.29
CA ALA A 95 -16.47 16.49 1.20
C ALA A 95 -16.14 17.09 -0.16
N ARG A 96 -17.04 17.84 -0.78
CA ARG A 96 -16.86 18.42 -2.12
C ARG A 96 -15.85 19.56 -2.14
N GLY A 97 -15.79 20.34 -1.07
CA GLY A 97 -14.92 21.52 -0.93
C GLY A 97 -13.52 21.20 -0.44
N THR A 98 -13.28 19.98 0.06
CA THR A 98 -11.96 19.58 0.57
C THR A 98 -11.09 18.92 -0.48
N GLN A 99 -9.78 18.82 -0.19
CA GLN A 99 -8.80 18.03 -0.93
C GLN A 99 -8.00 17.11 0.00
N ASP A 100 -8.46 16.87 1.21
CA ASP A 100 -7.81 15.97 2.18
C ASP A 100 -8.40 14.56 2.04
N PHE A 101 -7.92 13.80 1.03
CA PHE A 101 -8.26 12.40 0.78
C PHE A 101 -7.02 11.54 1.00
N TRP A 102 -7.00 10.74 2.08
CA TRP A 102 -5.79 10.08 2.56
C TRP A 102 -5.95 8.60 2.78
N ALA A 103 -4.80 7.90 2.65
CA ALA A 103 -4.53 6.54 3.09
C ALA A 103 -5.65 5.54 2.75
N PRO A 104 -5.88 5.27 1.46
CA PRO A 104 -6.89 4.32 1.03
C PRO A 104 -6.48 2.88 1.34
N HIS A 105 -7.48 2.04 1.65
CA HIS A 105 -7.37 0.59 1.67
C HIS A 105 -8.50 -0.02 0.85
N VAL A 106 -8.20 -1.00 0.01
CA VAL A 106 -9.22 -1.69 -0.78
C VAL A 106 -9.28 -3.16 -0.42
N SER A 107 -10.49 -3.66 -0.17
CA SER A 107 -10.79 -5.09 -0.04
C SER A 107 -11.75 -5.53 -1.13
N GLU A 108 -11.65 -6.81 -1.54
CA GLU A 108 -12.56 -7.45 -2.47
C GLU A 108 -13.43 -8.46 -1.74
N HIS A 109 -14.74 -8.43 -2.00
CA HIS A 109 -15.67 -9.42 -1.49
C HIS A 109 -16.83 -9.63 -2.45
N ALA A 110 -17.12 -10.89 -2.81
CA ALA A 110 -18.23 -11.28 -3.66
C ALA A 110 -18.32 -10.46 -4.98
N GLY A 111 -17.18 -10.23 -5.63
CA GLY A 111 -17.09 -9.50 -6.89
C GLY A 111 -17.31 -7.99 -6.78
N ARG A 112 -17.26 -7.45 -5.57
CA ARG A 112 -17.33 -6.01 -5.29
C ARG A 112 -16.08 -5.56 -4.55
N TYR A 113 -15.62 -4.34 -4.84
CA TYR A 113 -14.50 -3.70 -4.20
C TYR A 113 -15.00 -2.62 -3.25
N TYR A 114 -14.40 -2.57 -2.05
CA TYR A 114 -14.69 -1.63 -0.97
C TYR A 114 -13.43 -0.83 -0.70
N LEU A 115 -13.48 0.46 -1.02
CA LEU A 115 -12.40 1.42 -0.79
C LEU A 115 -12.70 2.17 0.49
N TYR A 116 -11.94 1.90 1.55
CA TYR A 116 -11.95 2.66 2.80
C TYR A 116 -10.90 3.75 2.71
N TYR A 117 -11.21 4.93 3.19
CA TYR A 117 -10.32 6.08 3.10
C TYR A 117 -10.63 7.09 4.19
N SER A 118 -9.76 8.08 4.35
CA SER A 118 -9.97 9.23 5.24
C SER A 118 -10.22 10.47 4.43
N ALA A 119 -11.17 11.30 4.86
CA ALA A 119 -11.38 12.59 4.24
C ALA A 119 -11.89 13.64 5.25
N LYS A 120 -11.59 14.92 4.96
CA LYS A 120 -12.08 16.03 5.73
C LYS A 120 -13.46 16.43 5.22
N PRO A 121 -14.48 16.50 6.08
CA PRO A 121 -15.80 16.95 5.68
C PRO A 121 -15.83 18.46 5.41
N ASP A 122 -16.78 18.90 4.59
CA ASP A 122 -17.00 20.31 4.32
C ASP A 122 -17.44 21.05 5.61
N ALA A 123 -16.94 22.26 5.78
CA ALA A 123 -17.22 23.08 6.99
C ALA A 123 -18.71 23.32 7.24
N ALA A 124 -19.52 23.36 6.19
CA ALA A 124 -20.97 23.51 6.29
C ALA A 124 -21.69 22.31 6.94
N LEU A 125 -21.04 21.13 6.96
CA LEU A 125 -21.58 19.88 7.52
C LEU A 125 -21.01 19.55 8.89
N THR A 126 -20.18 20.43 9.47
CA THR A 126 -19.41 20.12 10.68
C THR A 126 -19.33 21.36 11.57
N ASP A 127 -19.26 21.12 12.88
CA ASP A 127 -18.73 22.15 13.78
C ASP A 127 -17.23 22.36 13.52
N SER A 128 -16.69 23.47 13.97
CA SER A 128 -15.28 23.86 13.77
C SER A 128 -14.27 22.89 14.42
N ALA A 129 -14.73 22.03 15.32
CA ALA A 129 -13.90 21.06 16.02
C ALA A 129 -13.77 19.72 15.26
N ARG A 130 -14.59 19.51 14.22
CA ARG A 130 -14.56 18.24 13.49
C ARG A 130 -13.36 18.12 12.58
N GLY A 131 -12.58 17.08 12.81
CA GLY A 131 -11.44 16.68 11.99
C GLY A 131 -11.83 15.70 10.88
N LEU A 132 -10.87 14.85 10.49
CA LEU A 132 -11.07 13.85 9.44
C LEU A 132 -12.07 12.77 9.85
N CYS A 133 -12.66 12.17 8.84
CA CYS A 133 -13.64 11.10 8.95
C CYS A 133 -13.16 9.87 8.22
N LEU A 134 -13.46 8.69 8.75
CA LEU A 134 -13.43 7.43 8.03
C LEU A 134 -14.57 7.37 7.04
N ALA A 135 -14.33 6.90 5.84
CA ALA A 135 -15.31 6.79 4.77
C ALA A 135 -15.16 5.49 3.99
N VAL A 136 -16.17 5.14 3.21
CA VAL A 136 -16.13 3.99 2.31
C VAL A 136 -16.83 4.31 0.99
N ALA A 137 -16.22 3.84 -0.09
CA ALA A 137 -16.77 3.86 -1.44
C ALA A 137 -16.75 2.46 -2.04
N THR A 138 -17.58 2.19 -3.06
CA THR A 138 -17.65 0.86 -3.67
C THR A 138 -17.52 0.93 -5.19
N ALA A 139 -16.99 -0.15 -5.78
CA ALA A 139 -16.89 -0.33 -7.22
C ALA A 139 -17.09 -1.80 -7.61
N VAL A 140 -17.32 -2.05 -8.90
CA VAL A 140 -17.37 -3.40 -9.49
C VAL A 140 -16.07 -3.77 -10.19
N ARG A 141 -15.12 -2.84 -10.25
CA ARG A 141 -13.77 -3.06 -10.80
C ARG A 141 -12.72 -2.53 -9.84
N PRO A 142 -11.55 -3.16 -9.77
CA PRO A 142 -10.51 -2.76 -8.82
C PRO A 142 -9.96 -1.35 -9.08
N GLU A 143 -9.86 -0.93 -10.34
CA GLU A 143 -9.40 0.43 -10.66
C GLU A 143 -10.45 1.52 -10.40
N GLY A 144 -11.68 1.14 -10.08
CA GLY A 144 -12.80 2.06 -9.95
C GLY A 144 -13.55 2.30 -11.28
N PRO A 145 -14.25 3.44 -11.47
CA PRO A 145 -14.39 4.49 -10.46
C PRO A 145 -15.19 4.01 -9.24
N PHE A 146 -14.69 4.36 -8.06
CA PHE A 146 -15.42 4.12 -6.83
C PHE A 146 -16.47 5.21 -6.61
N THR A 147 -17.59 4.80 -5.99
CA THR A 147 -18.69 5.70 -5.61
C THR A 147 -18.84 5.65 -4.10
N ASP A 148 -18.68 6.81 -3.45
CA ASP A 148 -18.89 6.96 -2.01
C ASP A 148 -20.34 6.65 -1.61
N ILE A 149 -20.54 6.11 -0.43
CA ILE A 149 -21.87 5.75 0.09
C ILE A 149 -22.74 6.97 0.49
N GLY A 150 -22.26 8.20 0.29
CA GLY A 150 -22.97 9.44 0.55
C GLY A 150 -22.87 9.96 2.00
N ARG A 151 -22.15 9.29 2.88
CA ARG A 151 -21.94 9.67 4.27
C ARG A 151 -20.63 9.09 4.81
N PRO A 152 -19.97 9.76 5.77
CA PRO A 152 -18.84 9.13 6.47
C PRO A 152 -19.30 7.97 7.35
N LEU A 153 -18.39 7.05 7.67
CA LEU A 153 -18.58 6.00 8.67
C LEU A 153 -18.52 6.59 10.08
N GLN A 154 -17.48 7.38 10.35
CA GLN A 154 -17.23 8.00 11.64
C GLN A 154 -16.35 9.22 11.48
N CYS A 155 -16.65 10.29 12.20
CA CYS A 155 -15.84 11.50 12.30
C CYS A 155 -15.37 11.73 13.74
N GLY A 156 -14.29 12.48 13.90
CA GLY A 156 -13.74 12.84 15.20
C GLY A 156 -13.10 14.23 15.16
N THR A 157 -12.19 14.49 16.09
CA THR A 157 -11.39 15.71 16.14
C THR A 157 -10.04 15.50 15.47
N GLY A 158 -9.44 16.55 14.89
CA GLY A 158 -8.12 16.48 14.28
C GLY A 158 -8.01 15.37 13.24
N PHE A 159 -7.04 14.49 13.43
CA PHE A 159 -6.77 13.33 12.55
C PHE A 159 -6.80 11.98 13.30
N VAL A 160 -7.70 11.85 14.30
CA VAL A 160 -7.86 10.58 15.05
C VAL A 160 -8.54 9.48 14.23
N ASN A 161 -9.28 9.83 13.19
CA ASN A 161 -9.96 8.91 12.29
C ASN A 161 -9.31 8.95 10.90
N ILE A 162 -8.14 8.33 10.80
CA ILE A 162 -7.42 8.17 9.53
C ILE A 162 -6.91 6.74 9.38
N ASP A 163 -6.42 6.42 8.21
CA ASP A 163 -5.69 5.20 7.85
C ASP A 163 -6.53 3.92 8.07
N PRO A 164 -7.72 3.84 7.48
CA PRO A 164 -8.55 2.66 7.63
C PRO A 164 -7.97 1.45 6.90
N MET A 165 -7.98 0.28 7.55
CA MET A 165 -7.60 -1.02 6.98
C MET A 165 -8.65 -2.06 7.32
N ALA A 166 -9.32 -2.62 6.32
CA ALA A 166 -10.31 -3.67 6.51
C ALA A 166 -9.67 -5.07 6.46
N PHE A 167 -10.11 -5.96 7.35
CA PHE A 167 -9.61 -7.32 7.44
C PHE A 167 -10.75 -8.30 7.72
N ASP A 168 -10.85 -9.36 6.93
CA ASP A 168 -11.75 -10.47 7.20
C ASP A 168 -10.99 -11.50 8.02
N ASP A 169 -11.37 -11.65 9.28
CA ASP A 169 -10.71 -12.60 10.18
C ASP A 169 -11.14 -14.03 9.86
N PRO A 170 -10.25 -14.88 9.36
CA PRO A 170 -10.58 -16.25 8.98
C PRO A 170 -10.86 -17.16 10.19
N GLU A 171 -10.46 -16.79 11.40
CA GLU A 171 -10.69 -17.57 12.61
C GLU A 171 -12.09 -17.36 13.18
N THR A 172 -12.55 -16.11 13.18
CA THR A 172 -13.83 -15.75 13.80
C THR A 172 -14.94 -15.43 12.79
N GLY A 173 -14.59 -15.27 11.52
CA GLY A 173 -15.50 -14.82 10.46
C GLY A 173 -15.91 -13.35 10.59
N LYS A 174 -15.31 -12.60 11.51
CA LYS A 174 -15.57 -11.17 11.72
C LYS A 174 -14.94 -10.32 10.63
N ARG A 175 -15.62 -9.27 10.28
CA ARG A 175 -15.13 -8.20 9.41
C ARG A 175 -14.68 -7.06 10.31
N LEU A 176 -13.40 -6.72 10.23
CA LEU A 176 -12.77 -5.78 11.13
C LEU A 176 -12.27 -4.57 10.34
N LEU A 177 -12.44 -3.38 10.89
CA LEU A 177 -11.82 -2.15 10.40
C LEU A 177 -10.85 -1.66 11.46
N TYR A 178 -9.58 -1.51 11.08
CA TYR A 178 -8.52 -0.91 11.88
C TYR A 178 -8.32 0.52 11.43
N TRP A 179 -7.99 1.42 12.36
CA TRP A 179 -7.67 2.81 12.04
C TRP A 179 -6.98 3.48 13.25
N GLY A 180 -6.49 4.68 13.04
CA GLY A 180 -6.07 5.51 14.15
C GLY A 180 -4.83 6.31 13.85
N SER A 181 -4.78 7.40 14.52
CA SER A 181 -3.67 8.32 14.72
C SER A 181 -4.10 9.47 15.66
N GLY A 182 -3.59 10.68 15.44
CA GLY A 182 -3.94 11.86 16.22
C GLY A 182 -3.36 11.83 17.63
N PHE A 183 -2.20 11.18 17.80
CA PHE A 183 -1.56 10.92 19.08
C PHE A 183 -2.38 10.00 20.01
N GLY A 184 -3.40 9.34 19.46
CA GLY A 184 -4.18 8.32 20.13
C GLY A 184 -3.77 6.90 19.70
N PRO A 185 -4.43 5.86 20.26
CA PRO A 185 -4.15 4.46 19.91
C PRO A 185 -4.65 4.09 18.51
N ILE A 186 -4.03 3.08 17.91
CA ILE A 186 -4.65 2.32 16.83
C ILE A 186 -5.81 1.52 17.40
N LYS A 187 -6.94 1.54 16.70
CA LYS A 187 -8.19 0.93 17.11
C LYS A 187 -8.67 -0.11 16.11
N VAL A 188 -9.57 -0.97 16.56
CA VAL A 188 -10.32 -1.90 15.72
C VAL A 188 -11.79 -1.90 16.12
N GLN A 189 -12.69 -2.03 15.14
CA GLN A 189 -14.11 -2.24 15.36
C GLN A 189 -14.69 -3.18 14.30
N GLU A 190 -15.69 -3.96 14.67
CA GLU A 190 -16.36 -4.87 13.75
C GLU A 190 -17.25 -4.11 12.76
N LEU A 191 -17.10 -4.40 11.47
CA LEU A 191 -17.98 -3.96 10.40
C LEU A 191 -19.21 -4.86 10.32
N GLY A 192 -20.33 -4.26 9.94
CA GLY A 192 -21.55 -4.97 9.59
C GLY A 192 -21.36 -5.91 8.38
N PRO A 193 -22.32 -6.79 8.13
CA PRO A 193 -22.27 -7.69 6.96
C PRO A 193 -22.28 -6.95 5.63
N ASP A 194 -22.78 -5.72 5.62
CA ASP A 194 -22.78 -4.82 4.45
C ASP A 194 -21.41 -4.21 4.12
N ARG A 195 -20.43 -4.29 5.04
CA ARG A 195 -19.08 -3.71 4.94
C ARG A 195 -19.03 -2.19 4.79
N ILE A 196 -20.16 -1.52 4.89
CA ILE A 196 -20.30 -0.06 4.74
C ILE A 196 -20.89 0.61 5.98
N SER A 197 -20.97 -0.15 7.08
CA SER A 197 -21.38 0.33 8.41
C SER A 197 -20.65 -0.45 9.49
N PHE A 198 -20.57 0.08 10.68
CA PHE A 198 -20.15 -0.70 11.86
C PHE A 198 -21.28 -1.66 12.30
N ALA A 199 -20.88 -2.82 12.81
CA ALA A 199 -21.83 -3.79 13.34
C ALA A 199 -22.63 -3.20 14.51
N SER A 200 -23.93 -3.49 14.55
CA SER A 200 -24.82 -2.97 15.62
C SER A 200 -24.30 -3.40 17.00
N GLY A 201 -24.19 -2.45 17.91
CA GLY A 201 -23.70 -2.67 19.27
C GLY A 201 -22.17 -2.86 19.38
N SER A 202 -21.43 -2.92 18.28
CA SER A 202 -19.97 -2.96 18.33
C SER A 202 -19.40 -1.64 18.83
N LYS A 203 -18.25 -1.72 19.48
CA LYS A 203 -17.50 -0.54 19.96
C LYS A 203 -16.04 -0.68 19.54
N PRO A 204 -15.32 0.44 19.33
CA PRO A 204 -13.89 0.40 19.07
C PRO A 204 -13.13 -0.16 20.28
N VAL A 205 -12.08 -0.94 19.97
CA VAL A 205 -11.13 -1.48 20.94
C VAL A 205 -9.76 -0.88 20.63
N ASP A 206 -9.12 -0.34 21.63
CA ASP A 206 -7.75 0.17 21.53
C ASP A 206 -6.74 -1.01 21.50
N LEU A 207 -5.80 -0.97 20.56
CA LEU A 207 -4.86 -2.07 20.31
C LEU A 207 -3.42 -1.72 20.70
N VAL A 208 -2.85 -0.73 20.06
CA VAL A 208 -1.49 -0.24 20.30
C VAL A 208 -1.57 1.23 20.65
N HIS A 209 -0.90 1.62 21.73
CA HIS A 209 -0.84 2.98 22.21
C HIS A 209 0.44 3.67 21.76
N PRO A 210 0.42 4.98 21.51
CA PRO A 210 1.64 5.76 21.40
C PRO A 210 2.53 5.59 22.63
N ALA A 211 3.82 5.58 22.42
CA ALA A 211 4.84 5.51 23.47
C ALA A 211 5.81 6.68 23.30
N PRO A 212 5.47 7.88 23.76
CA PRO A 212 6.36 9.03 23.68
C PRO A 212 7.68 8.79 24.40
N SER A 213 8.77 9.22 23.79
CA SER A 213 10.13 9.13 24.31
C SER A 213 10.84 10.47 24.13
N GLU A 214 11.77 10.78 25.01
CA GLU A 214 12.70 11.91 24.87
C GLU A 214 13.83 11.58 23.89
N ASP A 215 14.01 10.30 23.53
CA ASP A 215 14.99 9.91 22.51
C ASP A 215 14.48 10.26 21.11
N PRO A 216 15.16 11.16 20.38
CA PRO A 216 14.75 11.56 19.04
C PRO A 216 14.90 10.45 17.99
N ALA A 217 15.52 9.32 18.32
CA ALA A 217 15.61 8.14 17.45
C ALA A 217 14.38 7.23 17.56
N GLU A 218 13.51 7.46 18.56
CA GLU A 218 12.31 6.68 18.78
C GLU A 218 11.13 7.15 17.91
N TYR A 219 10.30 6.21 17.47
CA TYR A 219 9.18 6.46 16.56
C TYR A 219 7.80 6.37 17.23
N GLY A 220 7.75 6.18 18.54
CA GLY A 220 6.51 5.84 19.25
C GLY A 220 5.59 7.02 19.57
N ARG A 221 5.99 8.26 19.36
CA ARG A 221 5.26 9.46 19.80
C ARG A 221 3.89 9.61 19.12
N LEU A 222 3.80 9.32 17.86
CA LEU A 222 2.60 9.25 17.04
C LEU A 222 2.61 7.93 16.29
N ILE A 223 1.48 7.24 16.22
CA ILE A 223 1.37 5.98 15.49
C ILE A 223 0.15 5.97 14.58
N GLU A 224 0.30 5.36 13.39
CA GLU A 224 -0.73 5.34 12.35
C GLU A 224 -0.48 4.21 11.34
N GLY A 225 -1.24 4.16 10.23
CA GLY A 225 -0.96 3.27 9.10
C GLY A 225 -1.09 1.79 9.44
N ALA A 226 -2.18 1.39 10.09
CA ALA A 226 -2.42 0.00 10.50
C ALA A 226 -2.50 -0.95 9.30
N TRP A 227 -1.78 -2.09 9.39
CA TRP A 227 -1.90 -3.19 8.43
C TRP A 227 -1.78 -4.54 9.13
N LEU A 228 -2.80 -5.38 9.04
CA LEU A 228 -2.83 -6.68 9.71
C LEU A 228 -2.47 -7.83 8.76
N VAL A 229 -1.60 -8.71 9.24
CA VAL A 229 -1.23 -9.97 8.56
C VAL A 229 -1.44 -11.14 9.51
N ARG A 230 -2.07 -12.22 9.06
CA ARG A 230 -2.16 -13.47 9.82
C ARG A 230 -1.15 -14.48 9.29
N ARG A 231 -0.30 -15.01 10.18
CA ARG A 231 0.69 -16.03 9.83
C ARG A 231 1.02 -16.95 11.01
N GLY A 232 0.99 -18.25 10.78
CA GLY A 232 1.41 -19.24 11.78
C GLY A 232 0.64 -19.18 13.11
N GLY A 233 -0.67 -18.86 13.06
CA GLY A 233 -1.52 -18.71 14.25
C GLY A 233 -1.25 -17.44 15.07
N TRP A 234 -0.55 -16.46 14.49
CA TRP A 234 -0.36 -15.12 15.01
C TRP A 234 -0.96 -14.08 14.06
N TYR A 235 -1.42 -12.97 14.63
CA TYR A 235 -1.77 -11.74 13.95
C TYR A 235 -0.65 -10.73 14.17
N TYR A 236 -0.13 -10.18 13.09
CA TYR A 236 0.93 -9.18 13.09
C TYR A 236 0.33 -7.86 12.63
N LEU A 237 0.23 -6.92 13.55
CA LEU A 237 -0.21 -5.56 13.26
C LEU A 237 1.02 -4.71 12.95
N PHE A 238 1.23 -4.45 11.68
CA PHE A 238 2.17 -3.43 11.23
C PHE A 238 1.52 -2.06 11.43
N TYR A 239 2.34 -1.10 11.78
CA TYR A 239 1.94 0.30 11.94
C TYR A 239 3.17 1.16 11.73
N SER A 240 2.98 2.46 11.54
CA SER A 240 4.09 3.38 11.36
C SER A 240 4.08 4.44 12.44
N GLY A 241 5.22 5.04 12.67
CA GLY A 241 5.31 6.01 13.73
C GLY A 241 6.16 7.22 13.43
N ASP A 242 5.87 8.25 14.17
CA ASP A 242 6.38 9.61 14.17
C ASP A 242 5.94 10.41 12.92
N ASN A 243 6.76 11.26 12.34
CA ASN A 243 6.39 12.26 11.34
C ASN A 243 6.64 11.75 9.90
N CYS A 244 5.57 11.44 9.17
CA CYS A 244 5.65 10.87 7.81
C CYS A 244 6.31 11.79 6.78
N CYS A 245 6.27 13.10 6.98
CA CYS A 245 6.39 14.04 5.87
C CYS A 245 6.83 15.44 6.32
N GLY A 246 7.07 16.31 5.31
CA GLY A 246 7.58 17.66 5.54
C GLY A 246 9.11 17.72 5.76
N PRO A 247 9.63 18.90 6.13
CA PRO A 247 11.06 19.12 6.27
C PRO A 247 11.75 18.30 7.37
N LYS A 248 10.97 17.84 8.35
CA LYS A 248 11.44 17.05 9.50
C LYS A 248 10.89 15.64 9.46
N ALA A 249 10.72 15.05 8.26
CA ALA A 249 10.23 13.69 8.11
C ALA A 249 11.16 12.70 8.85
N HIS A 250 10.58 11.98 9.80
CA HIS A 250 11.22 10.96 10.63
C HIS A 250 10.17 9.87 10.89
N TYR A 251 10.19 8.81 10.11
CA TYR A 251 9.13 7.82 10.05
C TYR A 251 9.71 6.42 9.93
N ALA A 252 9.03 5.41 10.48
CA ALA A 252 9.42 4.02 10.37
C ALA A 252 8.19 3.11 10.43
N ALA A 253 8.24 1.97 9.73
CA ALA A 253 7.27 0.90 9.91
C ALA A 253 7.69 0.01 11.08
N MET A 254 6.75 -0.28 11.96
CA MET A 254 6.89 -1.07 13.18
C MET A 254 5.91 -2.25 13.17
N VAL A 255 6.04 -3.17 14.14
CA VAL A 255 5.14 -4.32 14.26
C VAL A 255 4.88 -4.69 15.71
N ALA A 256 3.65 -5.08 15.99
CA ALA A 256 3.23 -5.81 17.20
C ALA A 256 2.51 -7.10 16.79
N ARG A 257 2.37 -8.08 17.67
CA ARG A 257 1.66 -9.33 17.36
C ARG A 257 0.70 -9.75 18.45
N SER A 258 -0.29 -10.55 18.09
CA SER A 258 -1.29 -11.12 19.01
C SER A 258 -1.73 -12.50 18.57
N ARG A 259 -2.37 -13.24 19.46
CA ARG A 259 -3.12 -14.47 19.13
C ARG A 259 -4.55 -14.19 18.67
N SER A 260 -5.00 -12.96 18.80
CA SER A 260 -6.34 -12.50 18.38
C SER A 260 -6.23 -11.29 17.47
N ALA A 261 -7.11 -11.21 16.46
CA ALA A 261 -7.20 -10.04 15.58
C ALA A 261 -7.57 -8.75 16.34
N THR A 262 -8.20 -8.88 17.49
CA THR A 262 -8.61 -7.75 18.35
C THR A 262 -7.73 -7.56 19.59
N GLY A 263 -6.53 -8.15 19.58
CA GLY A 263 -5.56 -8.00 20.67
C GLY A 263 -5.79 -8.92 21.88
N PRO A 264 -5.08 -8.69 23.00
CA PRO A 264 -4.04 -7.66 23.14
C PRO A 264 -2.80 -7.95 22.29
N PHE A 265 -2.18 -6.89 21.77
CA PHE A 265 -0.95 -6.98 20.99
C PHE A 265 0.28 -6.80 21.88
N GLU A 266 1.29 -7.63 21.66
CA GLU A 266 2.59 -7.53 22.30
C GLU A 266 3.64 -7.00 21.32
N THR A 267 4.58 -6.22 21.82
CA THR A 267 5.75 -5.77 21.08
C THR A 267 6.92 -6.72 21.34
N ARG A 268 7.90 -6.77 20.43
CA ARG A 268 9.10 -7.59 20.59
C ARG A 268 9.92 -7.04 21.75
N ALA A 269 10.22 -7.89 22.74
CA ALA A 269 11.19 -7.56 23.77
C ALA A 269 12.58 -7.47 23.13
N LEU A 270 13.19 -6.29 23.18
CA LEU A 270 14.51 -6.02 22.63
C LEU A 270 15.47 -5.62 23.74
N PRO A 271 16.79 -5.86 23.59
CA PRO A 271 17.80 -5.33 24.50
C PRO A 271 17.70 -3.81 24.63
N ALA A 272 18.08 -3.26 25.77
CA ALA A 272 18.12 -1.82 25.98
C ALA A 272 18.98 -1.13 24.89
N GLY A 273 18.45 -0.06 24.29
CA GLY A 273 19.11 0.67 23.22
C GLY A 273 18.93 0.08 21.81
N ALA A 274 18.16 -1.01 21.65
CA ALA A 274 17.76 -1.46 20.33
C ALA A 274 16.60 -0.59 19.82
N PRO A 275 16.55 -0.27 18.49
CA PRO A 275 15.54 0.61 17.93
C PRO A 275 14.15 -0.05 17.88
N GLY A 276 13.50 -0.21 19.03
CA GLY A 276 12.10 -0.61 19.18
C GLY A 276 11.64 -1.80 18.32
N ASN A 277 10.40 -1.77 17.85
CA ASN A 277 9.80 -2.80 16.99
C ASN A 277 9.90 -2.48 15.49
N VAL A 278 10.91 -1.73 15.10
CA VAL A 278 11.11 -1.25 13.73
C VAL A 278 11.38 -2.41 12.78
N VAL A 279 10.55 -2.52 11.75
CA VAL A 279 10.70 -3.47 10.63
C VAL A 279 11.43 -2.79 9.45
N VAL A 280 11.06 -1.54 9.17
CA VAL A 280 11.69 -0.70 8.15
C VAL A 280 11.97 0.67 8.75
N GLY A 281 13.24 1.01 8.88
CA GLY A 281 13.71 2.32 9.32
C GLY A 281 14.55 3.02 8.26
N GLN A 282 14.93 4.25 8.53
CA GLN A 282 15.79 5.04 7.63
C GLN A 282 17.10 4.31 7.30
N ARG A 283 17.49 4.32 6.02
CA ARG A 283 18.74 3.71 5.58
C ARG A 283 19.27 4.34 4.29
N GLY A 284 20.53 4.77 4.29
CA GLY A 284 21.19 5.35 3.13
C GLY A 284 20.45 6.60 2.63
N ILE A 285 20.04 6.57 1.36
CA ILE A 285 19.31 7.68 0.74
C ILE A 285 17.81 7.69 1.08
N TRP A 286 17.29 6.59 1.64
CA TRP A 286 15.87 6.42 1.96
C TRP A 286 15.60 6.92 3.36
N VAL A 287 14.85 8.02 3.46
CA VAL A 287 14.42 8.61 4.72
C VAL A 287 12.92 8.49 4.90
N ALA A 288 12.47 8.49 6.15
CA ALA A 288 11.07 8.38 6.53
C ALA A 288 10.30 7.26 5.82
N PRO A 289 10.81 6.00 5.80
CA PRO A 289 10.08 4.88 5.22
C PRO A 289 8.94 4.45 6.14
N GLY A 290 7.76 4.22 5.58
CA GLY A 290 6.63 3.74 6.39
C GLY A 290 5.32 3.68 5.62
N HIS A 291 4.22 3.62 6.38
CA HIS A 291 2.84 3.45 5.91
C HIS A 291 2.75 2.30 4.91
N ASN A 292 2.95 1.11 5.43
CA ASN A 292 3.14 -0.07 4.61
C ASN A 292 1.86 -0.88 4.38
N SER A 293 1.87 -1.62 3.30
CA SER A 293 1.06 -2.81 3.08
C SER A 293 1.95 -4.05 3.00
N VAL A 294 1.37 -5.23 3.21
CA VAL A 294 2.07 -6.52 3.05
C VAL A 294 1.26 -7.38 2.10
N ILE A 295 1.94 -7.98 1.12
CA ILE A 295 1.33 -8.82 0.11
C ILE A 295 2.12 -10.13 -0.02
N GLU A 296 1.44 -11.22 -0.35
CA GLU A 296 2.09 -12.50 -0.65
C GLU A 296 2.29 -12.65 -2.15
N ASP A 297 3.45 -13.18 -2.53
CA ASP A 297 3.71 -13.59 -3.89
C ASP A 297 3.18 -15.03 -4.16
N ALA A 298 3.38 -15.55 -5.37
CA ALA A 298 2.87 -16.88 -5.74
C ALA A 298 3.55 -18.05 -5.00
N ARG A 299 4.66 -17.82 -4.31
CA ARG A 299 5.33 -18.80 -3.44
C ARG A 299 4.89 -18.70 -1.98
N GLY A 300 4.06 -17.73 -1.63
CA GLY A 300 3.72 -17.41 -0.25
C GLY A 300 4.82 -16.63 0.49
N ASP A 301 5.78 -16.06 -0.26
CA ASP A 301 6.74 -15.13 0.31
C ASP A 301 6.06 -13.77 0.55
N HIS A 302 6.28 -13.19 1.73
CA HIS A 302 5.73 -11.89 2.09
C HIS A 302 6.61 -10.77 1.59
N TRP A 303 5.97 -9.74 1.08
CA TRP A 303 6.59 -8.52 0.58
C TRP A 303 5.96 -7.32 1.27
N ILE A 304 6.80 -6.44 1.83
CA ILE A 304 6.36 -5.17 2.38
C ILE A 304 6.48 -4.09 1.31
N VAL A 305 5.37 -3.41 1.02
CA VAL A 305 5.30 -2.27 0.12
C VAL A 305 5.06 -1.04 0.98
N TYR A 306 5.81 0.01 0.79
CA TYR A 306 5.78 1.19 1.64
C TYR A 306 6.25 2.42 0.87
N HIS A 307 5.99 3.60 1.40
CA HIS A 307 6.61 4.80 0.84
C HIS A 307 7.92 5.12 1.55
N ALA A 308 8.81 5.84 0.84
CA ALA A 308 9.98 6.48 1.41
C ALA A 308 10.30 7.77 0.64
N VAL A 309 11.12 8.61 1.22
CA VAL A 309 11.63 9.84 0.60
C VAL A 309 13.07 9.61 0.14
N ASP A 310 13.36 9.88 -1.13
CA ASP A 310 14.73 9.96 -1.62
C ASP A 310 15.35 11.30 -1.16
N SER A 311 16.31 11.25 -0.25
CA SER A 311 16.95 12.43 0.32
C SER A 311 17.65 13.33 -0.71
N ARG A 312 17.92 12.78 -1.91
CA ARG A 312 18.50 13.53 -3.04
C ARG A 312 17.45 14.32 -3.83
N ARG A 313 16.17 13.89 -3.76
CA ARG A 313 15.02 14.48 -4.46
C ARG A 313 13.77 14.48 -3.55
N PRO A 314 13.84 15.19 -2.38
CA PRO A 314 12.82 15.06 -1.34
C PRO A 314 11.50 15.78 -1.65
N ARG A 315 11.42 16.56 -2.72
CA ARG A 315 10.26 17.40 -3.06
C ARG A 315 9.67 17.03 -4.41
N SER A 316 8.38 17.26 -4.57
CA SER A 316 7.65 17.00 -5.81
C SER A 316 7.99 18.01 -6.92
N SER A 317 8.34 19.25 -6.53
CA SER A 317 8.76 20.32 -7.44
C SER A 317 9.81 21.21 -6.79
N GLU A 318 10.61 21.88 -7.62
CA GLU A 318 11.56 22.86 -7.18
C GLU A 318 10.82 24.06 -6.53
N GLY A 319 11.30 24.52 -5.36
CA GLY A 319 10.65 25.57 -4.58
C GLY A 319 9.48 25.13 -3.70
N ASP A 320 9.08 23.86 -3.75
CA ASP A 320 8.09 23.31 -2.85
C ASP A 320 8.76 22.82 -1.54
N GLU A 321 8.76 23.66 -0.53
CA GLU A 321 9.38 23.34 0.76
C GLU A 321 8.49 22.48 1.67
N VAL A 322 7.21 22.33 1.34
CA VAL A 322 6.21 21.72 2.21
C VAL A 322 5.88 20.29 1.78
N ASN A 323 5.67 20.06 0.48
CA ASN A 323 5.22 18.77 -0.01
C ASN A 323 6.38 17.80 -0.20
N THR A 324 6.37 16.75 0.58
CA THR A 324 7.36 15.67 0.51
C THR A 324 6.99 14.72 -0.60
N ARG A 325 7.95 14.39 -1.45
CA ARG A 325 7.78 13.36 -2.48
C ARG A 325 8.02 11.99 -1.87
N ARG A 326 6.94 11.26 -1.65
CA ARG A 326 6.92 9.91 -1.07
C ARG A 326 6.74 8.89 -2.19
N ILE A 327 7.78 8.16 -2.52
CA ILE A 327 7.81 7.21 -3.64
C ILE A 327 7.66 5.78 -3.14
N MET A 328 7.13 4.88 -3.98
CA MET A 328 6.82 3.53 -3.56
C MET A 328 8.02 2.58 -3.70
N LEU A 329 8.33 1.90 -2.62
CA LEU A 329 9.37 0.88 -2.50
C LEU A 329 8.74 -0.48 -2.15
N ILE A 330 9.49 -1.55 -2.42
CA ILE A 330 9.14 -2.92 -2.03
C ILE A 330 10.38 -3.65 -1.52
N ASP A 331 10.21 -4.46 -0.48
CA ASP A 331 11.26 -5.36 0.01
C ASP A 331 10.65 -6.67 0.51
N ARG A 332 11.44 -7.76 0.43
CA ARG A 332 11.01 -9.07 0.92
C ARG A 332 11.05 -9.11 2.43
N LEU A 333 10.00 -9.64 3.06
CA LEU A 333 9.97 -9.96 4.48
C LEU A 333 10.45 -11.39 4.72
N VAL A 334 11.33 -11.56 5.68
CA VAL A 334 11.74 -12.85 6.24
C VAL A 334 11.28 -12.95 7.68
N TRP A 335 11.05 -14.17 8.15
CA TRP A 335 10.52 -14.40 9.50
C TRP A 335 11.59 -15.07 10.36
N ARG A 336 12.04 -14.38 11.40
CA ARG A 336 13.08 -14.87 12.32
C ARG A 336 12.61 -14.80 13.76
N GLY A 337 12.72 -15.90 14.48
CA GLY A 337 12.24 -15.95 15.87
C GLY A 337 10.76 -15.61 16.06
N GLY A 338 9.94 -15.82 15.01
CA GLY A 338 8.52 -15.49 15.02
C GLY A 338 8.21 -14.01 14.81
N TRP A 339 9.14 -13.21 14.24
CA TRP A 339 8.96 -11.81 13.91
C TRP A 339 9.37 -11.51 12.48
N PRO A 340 8.68 -10.56 11.79
CA PRO A 340 9.07 -10.14 10.45
C PRO A 340 10.28 -9.22 10.48
N GLU A 341 11.14 -9.39 9.50
CA GLU A 341 12.30 -8.52 9.26
C GLU A 341 12.45 -8.33 7.74
N VAL A 342 12.91 -7.18 7.30
CA VAL A 342 13.26 -6.99 5.89
C VAL A 342 14.54 -7.74 5.57
N GLU A 343 14.53 -8.52 4.51
CA GLU A 343 15.67 -9.29 4.05
C GLU A 343 16.86 -8.38 3.69
N GLY A 344 18.00 -8.57 4.37
CA GLY A 344 19.20 -7.76 4.17
C GLY A 344 19.13 -6.35 4.74
N SER A 345 18.20 -6.10 5.67
CA SER A 345 17.99 -4.81 6.37
C SER A 345 17.62 -3.68 5.40
N GLY A 346 16.34 -3.60 5.01
CA GLY A 346 15.83 -2.55 4.11
C GLY A 346 15.77 -1.14 4.75
N PRO A 347 15.44 -0.13 3.99
CA PRO A 347 15.12 -0.15 2.55
C PRO A 347 16.31 -0.55 1.67
N SER A 348 16.05 -1.40 0.65
CA SER A 348 17.13 -1.85 -0.24
C SER A 348 17.54 -0.74 -1.20
N SER A 349 18.87 -0.60 -1.41
CA SER A 349 19.46 0.40 -2.32
C SER A 349 20.13 -0.21 -3.56
N GLY A 350 20.09 -1.53 -3.72
CA GLY A 350 20.68 -2.25 -4.86
C GLY A 350 19.76 -3.32 -5.39
N PRO A 351 20.18 -4.03 -6.47
CA PRO A 351 19.38 -5.07 -7.08
C PRO A 351 19.01 -6.19 -6.11
N ARG A 352 17.74 -6.63 -6.16
CA ARG A 352 17.15 -7.72 -5.36
C ARG A 352 16.41 -8.70 -6.27
N PRO A 353 16.31 -9.99 -5.89
CA PRO A 353 15.43 -10.92 -6.58
C PRO A 353 14.00 -10.43 -6.62
N ARG A 354 13.32 -10.59 -7.74
CA ARG A 354 11.91 -10.18 -7.90
C ARG A 354 10.95 -11.08 -7.12
N PRO A 355 9.76 -10.58 -6.76
CA PRO A 355 8.63 -11.40 -6.36
C PRO A 355 8.31 -12.45 -7.44
N VAL A 356 7.86 -13.62 -7.00
CA VAL A 356 7.45 -14.68 -7.92
C VAL A 356 5.95 -14.58 -8.14
N VAL A 357 5.55 -14.09 -9.30
CA VAL A 357 4.14 -13.90 -9.64
C VAL A 357 3.59 -14.99 -10.56
N ARG A 358 4.39 -15.99 -10.85
CA ARG A 358 4.12 -17.33 -11.43
C ARG A 358 5.37 -18.00 -11.92
#